data_40586b0da72d9bc54f2afd642bf43a25
#
_entry.id   40586b0da72d9bc54f2afd642bf43a25
#
_cell.length_a   1.000
_cell.length_b   1.000
_cell.length_c   1.000
_cell.angle_alpha   90.00
_cell.angle_beta   90.00
_cell.angle_gamma   90.00
#
_symmetry.space_group_name_H-M   'P 1'
#
loop_
_entity.id
_entity.type
_entity.pdbx_description
1 polymer ?
#
loop_
_entity_poly.entity_id
_entity_poly.type
_entity_poly.pdbx_seq_one_letter_code
_entity_poly.pdbx_strand_id
1 'polypeptide(L)'
;MTDATREFVRLEVADGVATMRLDRPKMNALNVQVQEEIRAAAHEATERDDVKAVVVWGGERVFAAGADVKEMADMSYTDMVKRSGGLQSAFSAVARIPKPVVAAVNGYALGGGCELALCADIRIAADDATLGQPEILLGIIPGAGGTQRLTRLVGPSRAKDLIFTGRFVAADEALAIGLVDRVVPAAEVYDTAVAWAGQFSNAASYAVRAAKETIDRGLEVDLETGLEIERQQFAALFATEDRAIGMQSFVEQGPGKAAFVAR
;
A
#
# COMPACT_ATOMS: atom_id res chain seq x y z
N MET A 1 -22.14 -11.64 -3.39
CA MET A 1 -22.49 -10.58 -2.41
C MET A 1 -22.66 -9.29 -3.19
N THR A 2 -23.79 -8.62 -3.00
CA THR A 2 -24.25 -7.49 -3.80
C THR A 2 -23.22 -6.36 -3.78
N ASP A 3 -22.97 -5.85 -4.98
CA ASP A 3 -22.28 -4.60 -5.29
C ASP A 3 -22.93 -3.44 -4.48
N ALA A 4 -22.51 -3.29 -3.22
CA ALA A 4 -22.82 -2.10 -2.45
C ALA A 4 -22.01 -0.99 -3.13
N THR A 5 -22.68 -0.13 -3.89
CA THR A 5 -22.06 0.97 -4.61
C THR A 5 -21.26 1.83 -3.64
N ARG A 6 -19.94 1.66 -3.64
CA ARG A 6 -19.02 2.53 -2.93
C ARG A 6 -19.13 3.93 -3.54
N GLU A 7 -19.24 4.92 -2.69
CA GLU A 7 -19.42 6.31 -3.09
C GLU A 7 -18.09 7.01 -3.39
N PHE A 8 -17.07 6.73 -2.53
CA PHE A 8 -15.80 7.45 -2.50
C PHE A 8 -14.59 6.61 -2.89
N VAL A 9 -14.71 5.28 -2.97
CA VAL A 9 -13.60 4.40 -3.34
C VAL A 9 -14.03 3.47 -4.46
N ARG A 10 -13.42 3.63 -5.63
CA ARG A 10 -13.68 2.77 -6.79
C ARG A 10 -12.55 1.76 -6.95
N LEU A 11 -12.88 0.56 -7.44
CA LEU A 11 -11.90 -0.43 -7.87
C LEU A 11 -12.11 -0.71 -9.36
N GLU A 12 -11.24 -0.17 -10.18
CA GLU A 12 -11.26 -0.30 -11.63
C GLU A 12 -10.15 -1.26 -12.06
N VAL A 13 -10.44 -2.26 -12.88
CA VAL A 13 -9.46 -3.28 -13.29
C VAL A 13 -9.26 -3.24 -14.79
N ALA A 14 -8.01 -3.10 -15.21
CA ALA A 14 -7.58 -3.16 -16.59
C ALA A 14 -6.26 -3.94 -16.70
N ASP A 15 -6.16 -4.87 -17.62
CA ASP A 15 -4.94 -5.62 -17.95
C ASP A 15 -4.24 -6.27 -16.72
N GLY A 16 -5.04 -6.75 -15.75
CA GLY A 16 -4.52 -7.37 -14.54
C GLY A 16 -4.14 -6.38 -13.42
N VAL A 17 -4.24 -5.08 -13.66
CA VAL A 17 -3.98 -4.03 -12.67
C VAL A 17 -5.29 -3.47 -12.14
N ALA A 18 -5.48 -3.51 -10.82
CA ALA A 18 -6.59 -2.84 -10.17
C ALA A 18 -6.17 -1.45 -9.69
N THR A 19 -6.90 -0.42 -10.05
CA THR A 19 -6.77 0.92 -9.47
C THR A 19 -7.81 1.11 -8.37
N MET A 20 -7.35 1.19 -7.13
CA MET A 20 -8.14 1.65 -5.99
C MET A 20 -8.08 3.17 -5.95
N ARG A 21 -9.09 3.81 -6.53
CA ARG A 21 -9.17 5.27 -6.63
C ARG A 21 -9.96 5.86 -5.47
N LEU A 22 -9.35 6.79 -4.75
CA LEU A 22 -10.03 7.63 -3.76
C LEU A 22 -10.62 8.85 -4.49
N ASP A 23 -11.90 9.16 -4.24
CA ASP A 23 -12.62 10.25 -4.90
C ASP A 23 -13.61 10.92 -3.93
N ARG A 24 -13.10 11.46 -2.82
CA ARG A 24 -13.90 12.25 -1.87
C ARG A 24 -13.47 13.71 -1.89
N PRO A 25 -14.30 14.63 -2.42
CA PRO A 25 -13.99 16.06 -2.42
C PRO A 25 -13.88 16.62 -0.97
N LYS A 26 -12.96 17.58 -0.68
CA LYS A 26 -12.00 18.19 -1.65
C LYS A 26 -10.62 17.56 -1.61
N MET A 27 -10.25 16.92 -0.50
CA MET A 27 -8.89 16.54 -0.15
C MET A 27 -8.76 15.05 0.16
N ASN A 28 -9.71 14.23 -0.26
CA ASN A 28 -9.76 12.81 0.08
C ASN A 28 -9.65 12.56 1.59
N ALA A 29 -10.32 13.39 2.41
CA ALA A 29 -10.32 13.22 3.86
C ALA A 29 -10.94 11.85 4.23
N LEU A 30 -10.25 11.11 5.09
CA LEU A 30 -10.54 9.71 5.40
C LEU A 30 -11.50 9.62 6.59
N ASN A 31 -12.80 9.79 6.34
CA ASN A 31 -13.86 9.55 7.32
C ASN A 31 -14.14 8.04 7.48
N VAL A 32 -15.05 7.66 8.36
CA VAL A 32 -15.42 6.25 8.59
C VAL A 32 -15.86 5.56 7.31
N GLN A 33 -16.72 6.20 6.52
CA GLN A 33 -17.22 5.62 5.27
C GLN A 33 -16.08 5.32 4.29
N VAL A 34 -15.17 6.27 4.05
CA VAL A 34 -14.00 6.04 3.18
C VAL A 34 -13.13 4.89 3.69
N GLN A 35 -12.92 4.79 5.01
CA GLN A 35 -12.15 3.68 5.61
C GLN A 35 -12.82 2.34 5.35
N GLU A 36 -14.14 2.23 5.52
CA GLU A 36 -14.88 1.00 5.22
C GLU A 36 -14.85 0.65 3.73
N GLU A 37 -14.97 1.65 2.86
CA GLU A 37 -14.88 1.46 1.42
C GLU A 37 -13.48 1.05 0.96
N ILE A 38 -12.41 1.59 1.57
CA ILE A 38 -11.02 1.12 1.36
C ILE A 38 -10.90 -0.35 1.76
N ARG A 39 -11.43 -0.73 2.94
CA ARG A 39 -11.42 -2.13 3.38
C ARG A 39 -12.13 -3.04 2.40
N ALA A 40 -13.33 -2.67 1.97
CA ALA A 40 -14.12 -3.44 1.01
C ALA A 40 -13.39 -3.58 -0.34
N ALA A 41 -12.78 -2.50 -0.85
CA ALA A 41 -12.00 -2.53 -2.08
C ALA A 41 -10.74 -3.41 -1.95
N ALA A 42 -10.07 -3.39 -0.79
CA ALA A 42 -8.91 -4.25 -0.52
C ALA A 42 -9.30 -5.74 -0.49
N HIS A 43 -10.44 -6.07 0.13
CA HIS A 43 -10.96 -7.44 0.10
C HIS A 43 -11.35 -7.88 -1.31
N GLU A 44 -12.04 -7.03 -2.07
CA GLU A 44 -12.37 -7.33 -3.46
C GLU A 44 -11.11 -7.56 -4.30
N ALA A 45 -10.10 -6.68 -4.19
CA ALA A 45 -8.83 -6.85 -4.89
C ALA A 45 -8.10 -8.14 -4.48
N THR A 46 -8.26 -8.58 -3.23
CA THR A 46 -7.70 -9.86 -2.74
C THR A 46 -8.35 -11.06 -3.40
N GLU A 47 -9.69 -11.09 -3.47
CA GLU A 47 -10.48 -12.24 -3.94
C GLU A 47 -10.52 -12.39 -5.47
N ARG A 48 -10.33 -11.30 -6.22
CA ARG A 48 -10.42 -11.32 -7.68
C ARG A 48 -9.21 -11.95 -8.34
N ASP A 49 -9.40 -13.01 -9.10
CA ASP A 49 -8.35 -13.72 -9.84
C ASP A 49 -7.79 -12.92 -11.03
N ASP A 50 -8.58 -12.01 -11.60
CA ASP A 50 -8.18 -11.14 -12.69
C ASP A 50 -7.32 -9.94 -12.22
N VAL A 51 -7.18 -9.70 -10.91
CA VAL A 51 -6.27 -8.72 -10.33
C VAL A 51 -4.93 -9.37 -10.03
N LYS A 52 -3.85 -8.81 -10.57
CA LYS A 52 -2.46 -9.28 -10.36
C LYS A 52 -1.62 -8.28 -9.55
N ALA A 53 -1.96 -7.01 -9.60
CA ALA A 53 -1.35 -5.94 -8.80
C ALA A 53 -2.36 -4.83 -8.54
N VAL A 54 -2.07 -3.96 -7.56
CA VAL A 54 -2.97 -2.87 -7.14
C VAL A 54 -2.23 -1.55 -7.14
N VAL A 55 -2.84 -0.52 -7.72
CA VAL A 55 -2.46 0.89 -7.60
C VAL A 55 -3.43 1.58 -6.65
N VAL A 56 -2.95 2.20 -5.58
CA VAL A 56 -3.75 3.09 -4.72
C VAL A 56 -3.50 4.52 -5.16
N TRP A 57 -4.55 5.24 -5.55
CA TRP A 57 -4.43 6.58 -6.13
C TRP A 57 -5.53 7.51 -5.67
N GLY A 58 -5.18 8.74 -5.32
CA GLY A 58 -6.13 9.78 -4.89
C GLY A 58 -6.58 10.73 -6.01
N GLY A 59 -6.06 10.55 -7.23
CA GLY A 59 -6.27 11.48 -8.35
C GLY A 59 -5.08 12.43 -8.52
N GLU A 60 -5.16 13.25 -9.57
CA GLU A 60 -4.02 14.08 -10.03
C GLU A 60 -3.60 15.18 -9.05
N ARG A 61 -4.48 15.61 -8.13
CA ARG A 61 -4.22 16.79 -7.29
C ARG A 61 -3.88 16.49 -5.85
N VAL A 62 -4.35 15.36 -5.32
CA VAL A 62 -4.15 15.00 -3.92
C VAL A 62 -4.32 13.50 -3.72
N PHE A 63 -3.41 12.90 -2.99
CA PHE A 63 -3.54 11.51 -2.59
C PHE A 63 -4.59 11.39 -1.47
N ALA A 64 -4.28 11.88 -0.28
CA ALA A 64 -5.23 12.06 0.83
C ALA A 64 -4.61 12.98 1.91
N ALA A 65 -5.37 13.94 2.40
CA ALA A 65 -4.88 14.93 3.36
C ALA A 65 -5.16 14.57 4.84
N GLY A 66 -5.38 13.28 5.12
CA GLY A 66 -5.52 12.77 6.49
C GLY A 66 -6.95 12.42 6.89
N ALA A 67 -7.12 12.15 8.19
CA ALA A 67 -8.43 11.85 8.77
C ALA A 67 -9.37 13.05 8.70
N ASP A 68 -10.67 12.80 8.72
CA ASP A 68 -11.67 13.86 8.82
C ASP A 68 -11.70 14.38 10.26
N VAL A 69 -10.93 15.44 10.52
CA VAL A 69 -10.80 16.07 11.86
C VAL A 69 -12.15 16.54 12.40
N LYS A 70 -13.06 16.99 11.53
CA LYS A 70 -14.39 17.44 11.95
C LYS A 70 -15.22 16.29 12.54
N GLU A 71 -15.11 15.11 11.95
CA GLU A 71 -15.77 13.91 12.48
C GLU A 71 -15.17 13.45 13.81
N MET A 72 -13.87 13.73 14.03
CA MET A 72 -13.17 13.31 15.25
C MET A 72 -13.28 14.29 16.41
N ALA A 73 -13.53 15.58 16.14
CA ALA A 73 -13.43 16.66 17.13
C ALA A 73 -14.32 16.46 18.35
N ASP A 74 -15.50 15.88 18.17
CA ASP A 74 -16.48 15.66 19.23
C ASP A 74 -16.43 14.26 19.86
N MET A 75 -15.46 13.41 19.47
CA MET A 75 -15.35 12.05 19.97
C MET A 75 -14.74 12.00 21.37
N SER A 76 -15.38 11.25 22.26
CA SER A 76 -14.85 10.91 23.57
C SER A 76 -13.76 9.83 23.47
N TYR A 77 -13.05 9.60 24.58
CA TYR A 77 -12.13 8.46 24.74
C TYR A 77 -12.82 7.13 24.42
N THR A 78 -14.04 6.92 24.93
CA THR A 78 -14.80 5.68 24.72
C THR A 78 -15.15 5.48 23.23
N ASP A 79 -15.51 6.55 22.53
CA ASP A 79 -15.81 6.51 21.10
C ASP A 79 -14.55 6.14 20.29
N MET A 80 -13.42 6.76 20.64
CA MET A 80 -12.15 6.47 19.96
C MET A 80 -11.66 5.05 20.24
N VAL A 81 -11.81 4.52 21.45
CA VAL A 81 -11.47 3.11 21.75
C VAL A 81 -12.26 2.15 20.86
N LYS A 82 -13.56 2.39 20.67
CA LYS A 82 -14.39 1.54 19.77
C LYS A 82 -13.99 1.68 18.30
N ARG A 83 -13.57 2.87 17.89
CA ARG A 83 -13.30 3.19 16.48
C ARG A 83 -11.89 2.84 16.03
N SER A 84 -10.88 3.01 16.87
CA SER A 84 -9.46 2.91 16.47
C SER A 84 -9.07 1.56 15.85
N GLY A 85 -9.65 0.46 16.34
CA GLY A 85 -9.44 -0.86 15.73
C GLY A 85 -9.99 -0.96 14.30
N GLY A 86 -11.12 -0.29 14.02
CA GLY A 86 -11.70 -0.19 12.68
C GLY A 86 -10.78 0.55 11.71
N LEU A 87 -10.25 1.69 12.12
CA LEU A 87 -9.30 2.49 11.34
C LEU A 87 -8.04 1.68 10.97
N GLN A 88 -7.39 1.07 11.96
CA GLN A 88 -6.19 0.26 11.72
C GLN A 88 -6.48 -0.95 10.82
N SER A 89 -7.63 -1.61 11.00
CA SER A 89 -7.97 -2.78 10.19
C SER A 89 -8.26 -2.44 8.73
N ALA A 90 -8.85 -1.26 8.45
CA ALA A 90 -9.08 -0.80 7.08
C ALA A 90 -7.76 -0.64 6.31
N PHE A 91 -6.78 0.03 6.93
CA PHE A 91 -5.47 0.23 6.30
C PHE A 91 -4.66 -1.06 6.24
N SER A 92 -4.72 -1.86 7.29
CA SER A 92 -4.07 -3.19 7.29
C SER A 92 -4.65 -4.13 6.24
N ALA A 93 -5.91 -3.96 5.82
CA ALA A 93 -6.47 -4.73 4.70
C ALA A 93 -5.72 -4.43 3.39
N VAL A 94 -5.33 -3.17 3.15
CA VAL A 94 -4.51 -2.79 1.98
C VAL A 94 -3.12 -3.43 2.05
N ALA A 95 -2.44 -3.33 3.20
CA ALA A 95 -1.11 -3.93 3.39
C ALA A 95 -1.12 -5.46 3.22
N ARG A 96 -2.24 -6.11 3.57
CA ARG A 96 -2.40 -7.57 3.48
C ARG A 96 -2.92 -8.08 2.14
N ILE A 97 -3.14 -7.22 1.15
CA ILE A 97 -3.45 -7.69 -0.21
C ILE A 97 -2.29 -8.59 -0.66
N PRO A 98 -2.53 -9.88 -0.99
CA PRO A 98 -1.45 -10.82 -1.30
C PRO A 98 -0.93 -10.65 -2.75
N LYS A 99 -0.91 -9.43 -3.22
CA LYS A 99 -0.49 -9.00 -4.56
C LYS A 99 0.34 -7.73 -4.40
N PRO A 100 1.24 -7.40 -5.33
CA PRO A 100 1.97 -6.14 -5.29
C PRO A 100 1.03 -4.94 -5.24
N VAL A 101 1.32 -4.01 -4.32
CA VAL A 101 0.57 -2.77 -4.12
C VAL A 101 1.50 -1.58 -4.28
N VAL A 102 1.14 -0.63 -5.11
CA VAL A 102 1.88 0.63 -5.28
C VAL A 102 0.99 1.82 -4.92
N ALA A 103 1.50 2.74 -4.12
CA ALA A 103 0.84 4.03 -3.90
C ALA A 103 1.34 5.05 -4.94
N ALA A 104 0.40 5.62 -5.70
CA ALA A 104 0.63 6.71 -6.65
C ALA A 104 0.26 8.04 -5.96
N VAL A 105 1.29 8.77 -5.51
CA VAL A 105 1.14 9.90 -4.59
C VAL A 105 1.28 11.23 -5.33
N ASN A 106 0.15 11.87 -5.64
CA ASN A 106 0.11 13.24 -6.13
C ASN A 106 -0.23 14.21 -4.99
N GLY A 107 0.39 15.37 -4.96
CA GLY A 107 0.13 16.44 -4.01
C GLY A 107 0.30 15.98 -2.56
N TYR A 108 -0.74 16.07 -1.73
CA TYR A 108 -0.64 15.81 -0.29
C TYR A 108 -0.93 14.35 0.07
N ALA A 109 -0.01 13.74 0.84
CA ALA A 109 -0.21 12.51 1.60
C ALA A 109 0.12 12.79 3.07
N LEU A 110 -0.86 13.26 3.85
CA LEU A 110 -0.64 13.74 5.21
C LEU A 110 -1.43 12.92 6.23
N GLY A 111 -0.86 12.72 7.42
CA GLY A 111 -1.50 11.97 8.49
C GLY A 111 -1.99 10.61 8.02
N GLY A 112 -3.28 10.31 8.20
CA GLY A 112 -3.90 9.08 7.69
C GLY A 112 -3.67 8.83 6.20
N GLY A 113 -3.51 9.89 5.37
CA GLY A 113 -3.14 9.74 3.97
C GLY A 113 -1.72 9.19 3.78
N CYS A 114 -0.76 9.68 4.58
CA CYS A 114 0.58 9.12 4.62
C CYS A 114 0.56 7.68 5.16
N GLU A 115 -0.23 7.41 6.21
CA GLU A 115 -0.40 6.06 6.79
C GLU A 115 -0.98 5.07 5.76
N LEU A 116 -1.90 5.51 4.91
CA LEU A 116 -2.42 4.70 3.80
C LEU A 116 -1.34 4.43 2.74
N ALA A 117 -0.55 5.45 2.36
CA ALA A 117 0.56 5.27 1.44
C ALA A 117 1.63 4.30 1.98
N LEU A 118 1.88 4.31 3.30
CA LEU A 118 2.76 3.37 3.99
C LEU A 118 2.25 1.93 4.01
N CYS A 119 1.01 1.67 3.62
CA CYS A 119 0.46 0.32 3.48
C CYS A 119 0.77 -0.32 2.11
N ALA A 120 1.25 0.45 1.15
CA ALA A 120 1.71 -0.08 -0.14
C ALA A 120 3.13 -0.66 -0.03
N ASP A 121 3.47 -1.59 -0.94
CA ASP A 121 4.80 -2.18 -1.02
C ASP A 121 5.82 -1.14 -1.48
N ILE A 122 5.46 -0.33 -2.48
CA ILE A 122 6.25 0.83 -2.92
C ILE A 122 5.37 2.08 -3.10
N ARG A 123 6.02 3.26 -3.09
CA ARG A 123 5.42 4.58 -3.23
C ARG A 123 6.12 5.33 -4.35
N ILE A 124 5.34 5.77 -5.35
CA ILE A 124 5.80 6.65 -6.43
C ILE A 124 5.15 8.01 -6.20
N ALA A 125 5.95 9.03 -6.01
CA ALA A 125 5.48 10.37 -5.67
C ALA A 125 5.70 11.37 -6.81
N ALA A 126 4.81 12.36 -6.90
CA ALA A 126 5.03 13.55 -7.71
C ALA A 126 6.23 14.36 -7.19
N ASP A 127 6.90 15.05 -8.07
CA ASP A 127 8.00 15.96 -7.73
C ASP A 127 7.56 17.15 -6.84
N ASP A 128 6.28 17.50 -6.87
CA ASP A 128 5.65 18.49 -6.02
C ASP A 128 4.90 17.90 -4.80
N ALA A 129 5.00 16.59 -4.60
CA ALA A 129 4.30 15.92 -3.50
C ALA A 129 4.83 16.33 -2.13
N THR A 130 3.91 16.36 -1.17
CA THR A 130 4.19 16.68 0.23
C THR A 130 3.64 15.57 1.11
N LEU A 131 4.53 14.95 1.90
CA LEU A 131 4.18 13.88 2.83
C LEU A 131 4.38 14.35 4.28
N GLY A 132 3.79 13.65 5.25
CA GLY A 132 4.01 13.96 6.67
C GLY A 132 3.06 13.28 7.61
N GLN A 133 3.41 13.34 8.91
CA GLN A 133 2.62 12.83 10.03
C GLN A 133 2.36 13.98 11.03
N PRO A 134 1.46 14.94 10.70
CA PRO A 134 1.28 16.16 11.47
C PRO A 134 0.33 16.04 12.66
N GLU A 135 -0.04 14.84 13.08
CA GLU A 135 -1.04 14.57 14.13
C GLU A 135 -0.69 15.22 15.47
N ILE A 136 0.60 15.40 15.75
CA ILE A 136 1.05 16.07 17.00
C ILE A 136 0.54 17.51 17.10
N LEU A 137 0.31 18.18 15.96
CA LEU A 137 -0.24 19.53 15.90
C LEU A 137 -1.73 19.57 16.33
N LEU A 138 -2.38 18.41 16.39
CA LEU A 138 -3.73 18.22 16.89
C LEU A 138 -3.75 17.68 18.33
N GLY A 139 -2.58 17.52 18.99
CA GLY A 139 -2.45 16.94 20.32
C GLY A 139 -2.64 15.40 20.36
N ILE A 140 -2.49 14.72 19.23
CA ILE A 140 -2.59 13.26 19.10
C ILE A 140 -1.36 12.69 18.39
N ILE A 141 -1.34 11.37 18.23
CA ILE A 141 -0.29 10.67 17.45
C ILE A 141 -0.92 10.00 16.21
N PRO A 142 -0.12 9.60 15.21
CA PRO A 142 -0.59 8.74 14.12
C PRO A 142 -1.27 7.49 14.68
N GLY A 143 -2.51 7.23 14.23
CA GLY A 143 -3.37 6.20 14.81
C GLY A 143 -3.66 5.00 13.91
N ALA A 144 -3.31 5.09 12.60
CA ALA A 144 -3.58 4.04 11.61
C ALA A 144 -2.34 3.23 11.21
N GLY A 145 -1.25 3.38 11.96
CA GLY A 145 -0.01 2.62 11.78
C GLY A 145 1.23 3.46 11.49
N GLY A 146 1.12 4.79 11.41
CA GLY A 146 2.23 5.69 11.08
C GLY A 146 3.40 5.56 12.03
N THR A 147 3.17 5.51 13.35
CA THR A 147 4.24 5.31 14.33
C THR A 147 5.02 4.00 14.08
N GLN A 148 4.40 2.99 13.53
CA GLN A 148 4.99 1.67 13.32
C GLN A 148 5.58 1.52 11.92
N ARG A 149 4.80 1.79 10.86
CA ARG A 149 5.23 1.60 9.47
C ARG A 149 6.30 2.61 9.06
N LEU A 150 6.12 3.90 9.41
CA LEU A 150 7.13 4.91 9.11
C LEU A 150 8.46 4.57 9.80
N THR A 151 8.43 4.19 11.09
CA THR A 151 9.63 3.85 11.85
C THR A 151 10.38 2.66 11.25
N ARG A 152 9.66 1.63 10.78
CA ARG A 152 10.26 0.47 10.12
C ARG A 152 10.87 0.81 8.76
N LEU A 153 10.29 1.80 8.07
CA LEU A 153 10.74 2.20 6.73
C LEU A 153 11.95 3.14 6.78
N VAL A 154 11.88 4.24 7.54
CA VAL A 154 12.92 5.30 7.52
C VAL A 154 13.87 5.28 8.72
N GLY A 155 13.63 4.37 9.64
CA GLY A 155 14.37 4.25 10.90
C GLY A 155 13.84 5.17 12.01
N PRO A 156 14.15 4.86 13.29
CA PRO A 156 13.49 5.49 14.43
C PRO A 156 13.85 6.98 14.60
N SER A 157 15.04 7.40 14.23
CA SER A 157 15.47 8.80 14.39
C SER A 157 14.69 9.72 13.46
N ARG A 158 14.59 9.38 12.17
CA ARG A 158 13.83 10.16 11.17
C ARG A 158 12.34 10.14 11.45
N ALA A 159 11.79 8.97 11.82
CA ALA A 159 10.38 8.86 12.18
C ALA A 159 10.04 9.75 13.39
N LYS A 160 10.89 9.79 14.43
CA LYS A 160 10.69 10.68 15.59
C LYS A 160 10.74 12.15 15.21
N ASP A 161 11.71 12.56 14.38
CA ASP A 161 11.77 13.93 13.89
C ASP A 161 10.48 14.33 13.20
N LEU A 162 10.00 13.54 12.24
CA LEU A 162 8.79 13.83 11.50
C LEU A 162 7.52 13.85 12.38
N ILE A 163 7.38 12.86 13.27
CA ILE A 163 6.19 12.74 14.13
C ILE A 163 6.20 13.79 15.25
N PHE A 164 7.35 14.07 15.91
CA PHE A 164 7.41 15.00 17.02
C PHE A 164 7.26 16.44 16.59
N THR A 165 7.77 16.78 15.42
CA THR A 165 7.66 18.15 14.87
C THR A 165 6.38 18.36 14.08
N GLY A 166 5.78 17.29 13.54
CA GLY A 166 4.65 17.39 12.62
C GLY A 166 4.99 18.10 11.32
N ARG A 167 6.28 18.24 11.01
CA ARG A 167 6.74 18.92 9.79
C ARG A 167 6.40 18.12 8.54
N PHE A 168 6.28 18.82 7.45
CA PHE A 168 6.07 18.23 6.15
C PHE A 168 7.40 17.90 5.47
N VAL A 169 7.37 16.92 4.58
CA VAL A 169 8.51 16.40 3.82
C VAL A 169 8.20 16.59 2.34
N ALA A 170 9.06 17.29 1.63
CA ALA A 170 9.00 17.42 0.18
C ALA A 170 9.47 16.10 -0.51
N ALA A 171 9.14 15.94 -1.78
CA ALA A 171 9.38 14.71 -2.53
C ALA A 171 10.87 14.32 -2.60
N ASP A 172 11.77 15.28 -2.75
CA ASP A 172 13.22 15.06 -2.79
C ASP A 172 13.77 14.55 -1.45
N GLU A 173 13.35 15.14 -0.34
CA GLU A 173 13.70 14.65 1.00
C GLU A 173 13.05 13.27 1.25
N ALA A 174 11.79 13.07 0.85
CA ALA A 174 11.10 11.79 1.00
C ALA A 174 11.85 10.66 0.28
N LEU A 175 12.37 10.91 -0.91
CA LEU A 175 13.23 9.99 -1.66
C LEU A 175 14.56 9.74 -0.92
N ALA A 176 15.22 10.80 -0.49
CA ALA A 176 16.53 10.71 0.17
C ALA A 176 16.48 9.91 1.49
N ILE A 177 15.36 9.95 2.22
CA ILE A 177 15.20 9.20 3.46
C ILE A 177 14.56 7.82 3.28
N GLY A 178 14.15 7.45 2.07
CA GLY A 178 13.50 6.18 1.76
C GLY A 178 12.00 6.14 2.12
N LEU A 179 11.37 7.31 2.31
CA LEU A 179 9.92 7.39 2.53
C LEU A 179 9.14 7.12 1.25
N VAL A 180 9.70 7.49 0.09
CA VAL A 180 9.20 7.11 -1.24
C VAL A 180 10.29 6.44 -2.05
N ASP A 181 9.90 5.62 -3.01
CA ASP A 181 10.82 4.77 -3.78
C ASP A 181 11.20 5.39 -5.12
N ARG A 182 10.34 6.27 -5.66
CA ARG A 182 10.58 7.03 -6.90
C ARG A 182 9.91 8.39 -6.82
N VAL A 183 10.50 9.37 -7.51
CA VAL A 183 9.93 10.69 -7.76
C VAL A 183 9.90 10.92 -9.26
N VAL A 184 8.74 11.35 -9.78
CA VAL A 184 8.51 11.62 -11.20
C VAL A 184 7.68 12.90 -11.35
N PRO A 185 7.62 13.54 -12.53
CA PRO A 185 6.71 14.65 -12.78
C PRO A 185 5.26 14.31 -12.39
N ALA A 186 4.53 15.27 -11.82
CA ALA A 186 3.18 15.04 -11.29
C ALA A 186 2.23 14.40 -12.30
N ALA A 187 2.33 14.74 -13.57
CA ALA A 187 1.51 14.17 -14.65
C ALA A 187 1.86 12.70 -14.97
N GLU A 188 3.01 12.19 -14.55
CA GLU A 188 3.50 10.85 -14.88
C GLU A 188 3.31 9.85 -13.75
N VAL A 189 2.88 10.30 -12.57
CA VAL A 189 2.79 9.45 -11.36
C VAL A 189 1.90 8.24 -11.57
N TYR A 190 0.69 8.45 -12.06
CA TYR A 190 -0.28 7.38 -12.26
C TYR A 190 0.22 6.36 -13.30
N ASP A 191 0.64 6.84 -14.45
CA ASP A 191 1.12 5.97 -15.53
C ASP A 191 2.37 5.19 -15.14
N THR A 192 3.28 5.81 -14.37
CA THR A 192 4.46 5.14 -13.81
C THR A 192 4.06 4.05 -12.82
N ALA A 193 3.05 4.30 -11.98
CA ALA A 193 2.55 3.30 -11.04
C ALA A 193 1.86 2.13 -11.76
N VAL A 194 1.03 2.42 -12.76
CA VAL A 194 0.39 1.39 -13.60
C VAL A 194 1.43 0.58 -14.37
N ALA A 195 2.46 1.22 -14.94
CA ALA A 195 3.54 0.52 -15.64
C ALA A 195 4.35 -0.38 -14.70
N TRP A 196 4.59 0.05 -13.45
CA TRP A 196 5.23 -0.80 -12.45
C TRP A 196 4.33 -1.99 -12.06
N ALA A 197 3.06 -1.76 -11.80
CA ALA A 197 2.09 -2.79 -11.45
C ALA A 197 1.87 -3.79 -12.61
N GLY A 198 1.86 -3.31 -13.84
CA GLY A 198 1.68 -4.11 -15.06
C GLY A 198 2.76 -5.18 -15.28
N GLN A 199 3.94 -5.02 -14.68
CA GLN A 199 5.00 -6.05 -14.73
C GLN A 199 4.56 -7.39 -14.12
N PHE A 200 3.55 -7.37 -13.26
CA PHE A 200 3.05 -8.57 -12.56
C PHE A 200 1.87 -9.23 -13.29
N SER A 201 1.32 -8.63 -14.35
CA SER A 201 0.14 -9.17 -15.07
C SER A 201 0.37 -10.59 -15.63
N ASN A 202 1.61 -10.90 -16.02
CA ASN A 202 2.01 -12.21 -16.53
C ASN A 202 3.09 -12.88 -15.66
N ALA A 203 3.25 -12.47 -14.41
CA ALA A 203 4.22 -13.04 -13.49
C ALA A 203 3.70 -14.34 -12.88
N ALA A 204 4.61 -15.15 -12.32
CA ALA A 204 4.30 -16.32 -11.51
C ALA A 204 3.60 -15.86 -10.22
N SER A 205 2.28 -15.71 -10.26
CA SER A 205 1.50 -15.05 -9.20
C SER A 205 1.68 -15.68 -7.82
N TYR A 206 1.79 -17.01 -7.74
CA TYR A 206 2.06 -17.70 -6.47
C TYR A 206 3.44 -17.38 -5.91
N ALA A 207 4.46 -17.26 -6.77
CA ALA A 207 5.81 -16.92 -6.32
C ALA A 207 5.89 -15.46 -5.84
N VAL A 208 5.23 -14.52 -6.54
CA VAL A 208 5.13 -13.12 -6.11
C VAL A 208 4.42 -13.00 -4.76
N ARG A 209 3.29 -13.69 -4.60
CA ARG A 209 2.55 -13.74 -3.33
C ARG A 209 3.40 -14.32 -2.19
N ALA A 210 4.05 -15.46 -2.43
CA ALA A 210 4.91 -16.11 -1.43
C ALA A 210 6.08 -15.20 -1.02
N ALA A 211 6.70 -14.51 -1.98
CA ALA A 211 7.78 -13.57 -1.71
C ALA A 211 7.31 -12.41 -0.82
N LYS A 212 6.17 -11.77 -1.15
CA LYS A 212 5.58 -10.70 -0.33
C LYS A 212 5.29 -11.20 1.09
N GLU A 213 4.55 -12.31 1.22
CA GLU A 213 4.20 -12.87 2.52
C GLU A 213 5.43 -13.23 3.36
N THR A 214 6.45 -13.80 2.72
CA THR A 214 7.71 -14.18 3.41
C THR A 214 8.46 -12.96 3.92
N ILE A 215 8.57 -11.91 3.10
CA ILE A 215 9.23 -10.65 3.48
C ILE A 215 8.47 -10.00 4.63
N ASP A 216 7.15 -9.81 4.49
CA ASP A 216 6.33 -9.13 5.48
C ASP A 216 6.35 -9.85 6.84
N ARG A 217 6.15 -11.17 6.83
CA ARG A 217 6.18 -11.98 8.06
C ARG A 217 7.57 -12.12 8.65
N GLY A 218 8.59 -12.20 7.81
CA GLY A 218 9.99 -12.27 8.24
C GLY A 218 10.45 -11.02 8.99
N LEU A 219 9.95 -9.85 8.63
CA LEU A 219 10.23 -8.59 9.33
C LEU A 219 9.56 -8.48 10.73
N GLU A 220 8.60 -9.35 11.05
CA GLU A 220 7.89 -9.34 12.33
C GLU A 220 8.44 -10.38 13.35
N VAL A 221 9.46 -11.17 12.95
CA VAL A 221 10.05 -12.23 13.77
C VAL A 221 11.57 -12.12 13.80
N ASP A 222 12.24 -12.98 14.59
CA ASP A 222 13.70 -13.12 14.55
C ASP A 222 14.17 -13.77 13.24
N LEU A 223 15.44 -13.60 12.91
CA LEU A 223 16.00 -14.06 11.63
C LEU A 223 15.85 -15.58 11.42
N GLU A 224 16.05 -16.40 12.46
CA GLU A 224 15.94 -17.86 12.31
C GLU A 224 14.50 -18.30 11.99
N THR A 225 13.52 -17.70 12.66
CA THR A 225 12.10 -17.91 12.36
C THR A 225 11.76 -17.41 10.96
N GLY A 226 12.30 -16.24 10.54
CA GLY A 226 12.13 -15.71 9.18
C GLY A 226 12.68 -16.66 8.12
N LEU A 227 13.87 -17.22 8.32
CA LEU A 227 14.48 -18.21 7.41
C LEU A 227 13.69 -19.52 7.36
N GLU A 228 13.06 -19.93 8.46
CA GLU A 228 12.14 -21.09 8.45
C GLU A 228 10.91 -20.83 7.61
N ILE A 229 10.29 -19.64 7.72
CA ILE A 229 9.16 -19.23 6.88
C ILE A 229 9.58 -19.27 5.40
N GLU A 230 10.74 -18.68 5.06
CA GLU A 230 11.27 -18.67 3.70
C GLU A 230 11.45 -20.08 3.15
N ARG A 231 12.06 -20.98 3.92
CA ARG A 231 12.30 -22.37 3.53
C ARG A 231 11.01 -23.11 3.21
N GLN A 232 9.97 -22.92 4.03
CA GLN A 232 8.67 -23.56 3.82
C GLN A 232 7.98 -23.00 2.57
N GLN A 233 7.95 -21.68 2.38
CA GLN A 233 7.35 -21.03 1.21
C GLN A 233 8.11 -21.42 -0.07
N PHE A 234 9.44 -21.39 -0.04
CA PHE A 234 10.27 -21.82 -1.17
C PHE A 234 9.97 -23.26 -1.58
N ALA A 235 9.93 -24.19 -0.62
CA ALA A 235 9.63 -25.60 -0.91
C ALA A 235 8.20 -25.79 -1.46
N ALA A 236 7.20 -25.06 -0.92
CA ALA A 236 5.82 -25.13 -1.37
C ALA A 236 5.65 -24.71 -2.85
N LEU A 237 6.44 -23.76 -3.32
CA LEU A 237 6.41 -23.32 -4.73
C LEU A 237 6.80 -24.43 -5.71
N PHE A 238 7.50 -25.48 -5.27
CA PHE A 238 7.84 -26.64 -6.12
C PHE A 238 6.61 -27.49 -6.50
N ALA A 239 5.48 -27.27 -5.85
CA ALA A 239 4.20 -27.90 -6.19
C ALA A 239 3.44 -27.16 -7.31
N THR A 240 3.91 -25.97 -7.76
CA THR A 240 3.23 -25.14 -8.76
C THR A 240 3.62 -25.52 -10.19
N GLU A 241 2.69 -25.35 -11.13
CA GLU A 241 2.99 -25.49 -12.57
C GLU A 241 3.97 -24.40 -13.02
N ASP A 242 3.79 -23.17 -12.51
CA ASP A 242 4.63 -22.04 -12.87
C ASP A 242 6.12 -22.28 -12.56
N ARG A 243 6.45 -22.99 -11.47
CA ARG A 243 7.82 -23.39 -11.18
C ARG A 243 8.37 -24.31 -12.28
N ALA A 244 7.60 -25.30 -12.73
CA ALA A 244 8.03 -26.21 -13.78
C ALA A 244 8.23 -25.46 -15.11
N ILE A 245 7.27 -24.61 -15.48
CA ILE A 245 7.34 -23.75 -16.69
C ILE A 245 8.59 -22.85 -16.63
N GLY A 246 8.79 -22.17 -15.49
CA GLY A 246 9.91 -21.25 -15.32
C GLY A 246 11.27 -21.90 -15.44
N MET A 247 11.48 -23.05 -14.77
CA MET A 247 12.73 -23.78 -14.80
C MET A 247 13.02 -24.38 -16.18
N GLN A 248 12.01 -24.97 -16.83
CA GLN A 248 12.17 -25.49 -18.17
C GLN A 248 12.51 -24.39 -19.18
N SER A 249 11.75 -23.30 -19.18
CA SER A 249 12.00 -22.15 -20.04
C SER A 249 13.41 -21.57 -19.84
N PHE A 250 13.86 -21.47 -18.59
CA PHE A 250 15.20 -20.98 -18.29
C PHE A 250 16.30 -21.86 -18.90
N VAL A 251 16.17 -23.19 -18.77
CA VAL A 251 17.16 -24.15 -19.30
C VAL A 251 17.19 -24.13 -20.85
N GLU A 252 16.03 -24.00 -21.49
CA GLU A 252 15.92 -24.06 -22.95
C GLU A 252 16.17 -22.71 -23.65
N GLN A 253 15.75 -21.59 -23.03
CA GLN A 253 15.67 -20.29 -23.71
C GLN A 253 16.36 -19.15 -22.94
N GLY A 254 16.81 -19.40 -21.69
CA GLY A 254 17.37 -18.38 -20.81
C GLY A 254 16.32 -17.59 -20.03
N PRO A 255 16.74 -16.56 -19.26
CA PRO A 255 15.87 -15.85 -18.32
C PRO A 255 14.79 -15.02 -19.02
N GLY A 256 13.62 -14.88 -18.34
CA GLY A 256 12.56 -13.95 -18.74
C GLY A 256 11.74 -14.38 -19.96
N LYS A 257 11.74 -15.66 -20.32
CA LYS A 257 11.02 -16.21 -21.49
C LYS A 257 9.81 -17.06 -21.12
N ALA A 258 9.62 -17.35 -19.83
CA ALA A 258 8.53 -18.19 -19.37
C ALA A 258 7.17 -17.48 -19.53
N ALA A 259 6.17 -18.22 -19.99
CA ALA A 259 4.77 -17.80 -20.03
C ALA A 259 4.03 -18.49 -18.87
N PHE A 260 3.91 -17.79 -17.75
CA PHE A 260 3.29 -18.32 -16.54
C PHE A 260 1.76 -18.42 -16.66
N VAL A 261 1.17 -19.36 -15.96
CA VAL A 261 -0.27 -19.69 -16.00
C VAL A 261 -0.97 -19.45 -14.65
N ALA A 262 -0.23 -19.01 -13.64
CA ALA A 262 -0.71 -18.74 -12.28
C ALA A 262 -1.36 -19.96 -11.59
N ARG A 263 -0.73 -21.13 -11.71
CA ARG A 263 -1.17 -22.41 -11.13
C ARG A 263 -0.04 -23.17 -10.45
#